data_f62d548ba40e9be66776d7116afd9284
#
_entry.id   f62d548ba40e9be66776d7116afd9284
#
_cell.length_a   1.000
_cell.length_b   1.000
_cell.length_c   1.000
_cell.angle_alpha   90.00
_cell.angle_beta   90.00
_cell.angle_gamma   90.00
#
_symmetry.space_group_name_H-M   'P 1'
#
loop_
_entity.id
_entity.type
_entity.pdbx_description
1 polymer ?
#
loop_
_entity_poly.entity_id
_entity_poly.type
_entity_poly.pdbx_seq_one_letter_code
_entity_poly.pdbx_strand_id
1 'polypeptide(L)'
;METRAGDPGAFARFDLNRVPTPAFVVDEVVVRRNLAVLADIKARSGAKVLSALKAFSMWSLADVVGEYLDGVCTSGLWEARLARDHYKGEIATYCAGYKAADMAEIVAISDHVIFNSPMQHARFASYLDASTDVGLRINPEHAEGEVAKYDPCSPYSRLGF
;
A
#
# COMPACT_ATOMS: atom_id res chain seq x y z
N MET A 1 9.48 16.45 4.28
CA MET A 1 10.74 16.65 3.54
C MET A 1 10.38 17.30 2.21
N GLU A 2 10.73 18.55 2.02
CA GLU A 2 10.53 19.21 0.72
C GLU A 2 11.67 18.81 -0.22
N THR A 3 11.36 18.08 -1.29
CA THR A 3 12.28 17.87 -2.40
C THR A 3 11.99 18.91 -3.48
N ARG A 4 12.96 19.73 -3.83
CA ARG A 4 12.84 20.64 -4.98
C ARG A 4 13.28 19.91 -6.25
N ALA A 5 12.52 20.07 -7.33
CA ALA A 5 12.90 19.54 -8.63
C ALA A 5 14.32 20.06 -9.00
N GLY A 6 15.21 19.14 -9.36
CA GLY A 6 16.61 19.47 -9.70
C GLY A 6 17.57 19.54 -8.51
N ASP A 7 17.10 19.38 -7.27
CA ASP A 7 17.99 19.26 -6.11
C ASP A 7 18.35 17.77 -5.89
N PRO A 8 19.61 17.37 -6.08
CA PRO A 8 20.02 15.99 -5.88
C PRO A 8 20.04 15.56 -4.40
N GLY A 9 19.91 16.49 -3.44
CA GLY A 9 19.86 16.20 -2.01
C GLY A 9 21.00 15.27 -1.55
N ALA A 10 20.65 14.14 -0.94
CA ALA A 10 21.58 13.12 -0.46
C ALA A 10 22.46 12.52 -1.58
N PHE A 11 22.02 12.61 -2.84
CA PHE A 11 22.74 12.05 -4.00
C PHE A 11 23.70 13.03 -4.70
N ALA A 12 23.89 14.26 -4.18
CA ALA A 12 24.76 15.27 -4.77
C ALA A 12 26.22 14.80 -5.01
N ARG A 13 26.69 13.84 -4.21
CA ARG A 13 28.03 13.25 -4.29
C ARG A 13 28.02 11.77 -4.64
N PHE A 14 26.90 11.26 -5.17
CA PHE A 14 26.78 9.85 -5.54
C PHE A 14 27.62 9.57 -6.79
N ASP A 15 28.48 8.56 -6.72
CA ASP A 15 29.27 8.10 -7.87
C ASP A 15 28.38 7.25 -8.79
N LEU A 16 27.98 7.80 -9.93
CA LEU A 16 27.12 7.16 -10.93
C LEU A 16 27.77 5.90 -11.55
N ASN A 17 29.10 5.74 -11.47
CA ASN A 17 29.76 4.53 -11.98
C ASN A 17 29.50 3.30 -11.10
N ARG A 18 28.93 3.45 -9.90
CA ARG A 18 28.62 2.36 -9.00
C ARG A 18 27.36 1.58 -9.37
N VAL A 19 26.54 2.12 -10.28
CA VAL A 19 25.28 1.50 -10.67
C VAL A 19 25.13 1.45 -12.19
N PRO A 20 24.57 0.37 -12.74
CA PRO A 20 24.17 0.36 -14.14
C PRO A 20 22.99 1.29 -14.35
N THR A 21 22.99 2.02 -15.48
CA THR A 21 21.90 2.93 -15.83
C THR A 21 21.05 2.34 -16.97
N PRO A 22 19.70 2.60 -16.97
CA PRO A 22 18.93 3.37 -15.97
C PRO A 22 18.71 2.58 -14.67
N ALA A 23 18.74 3.27 -13.52
CA ALA A 23 18.51 2.67 -12.20
C ALA A 23 17.78 3.63 -11.25
N PHE A 24 16.96 3.08 -10.37
CA PHE A 24 16.49 3.79 -9.19
C PHE A 24 17.51 3.61 -8.05
N VAL A 25 17.89 4.69 -7.41
CA VAL A 25 18.80 4.68 -6.26
C VAL A 25 18.05 5.19 -5.05
N VAL A 26 18.08 4.42 -3.98
CA VAL A 26 17.38 4.73 -2.72
C VAL A 26 18.39 4.85 -1.60
N ASP A 27 18.29 5.92 -0.81
CA ASP A 27 19.07 6.11 0.41
C ASP A 27 18.35 5.42 1.58
N GLU A 28 18.88 4.29 2.05
CA GLU A 28 18.29 3.53 3.14
C GLU A 28 18.24 4.33 4.46
N VAL A 29 19.22 5.20 4.72
CA VAL A 29 19.22 6.05 5.92
C VAL A 29 18.02 6.98 5.93
N VAL A 30 17.69 7.56 4.77
CA VAL A 30 16.51 8.42 4.62
C VAL A 30 15.22 7.60 4.76
N VAL A 31 15.16 6.39 4.18
CA VAL A 31 14.02 5.50 4.34
C VAL A 31 13.78 5.17 5.81
N ARG A 32 14.82 4.73 6.54
CA ARG A 32 14.73 4.42 7.98
C ARG A 32 14.27 5.63 8.80
N ARG A 33 14.77 6.82 8.50
CA ARG A 33 14.34 8.05 9.18
C ARG A 33 12.86 8.34 8.94
N ASN A 34 12.36 8.15 7.71
CA ASN A 34 10.95 8.35 7.40
C ASN A 34 10.07 7.29 8.07
N LEU A 35 10.50 6.04 8.08
CA LEU A 35 9.81 4.94 8.76
C LEU A 35 9.74 5.15 10.27
N ALA A 36 10.80 5.71 10.89
CA ALA A 36 10.80 6.04 12.32
C ALA A 36 9.73 7.07 12.69
N VAL A 37 9.40 8.02 11.81
CA VAL A 37 8.28 8.96 12.03
C VAL A 37 6.94 8.22 12.07
N LEU A 38 6.73 7.27 11.16
CA LEU A 38 5.51 6.44 11.13
C LEU A 38 5.42 5.53 12.36
N ALA A 39 6.55 4.96 12.79
CA ALA A 39 6.63 4.14 14.01
C ALA A 39 6.30 4.96 15.28
N ASP A 40 6.72 6.23 15.36
CA ASP A 40 6.35 7.12 16.47
C ASP A 40 4.83 7.41 16.47
N ILE A 41 4.25 7.68 15.31
CA ILE A 41 2.79 7.87 15.17
C ILE A 41 2.05 6.61 15.64
N LYS A 42 2.49 5.43 15.18
CA LYS A 42 1.96 4.13 15.58
C LYS A 42 2.02 3.96 17.10
N ALA A 43 3.18 4.20 17.70
CA ALA A 43 3.37 4.05 19.16
C ALA A 43 2.47 5.00 19.97
N ARG A 44 2.27 6.23 19.50
CA ARG A 44 1.46 7.24 20.19
C ARG A 44 -0.04 7.07 20.01
N SER A 45 -0.47 6.57 18.85
CA SER A 45 -1.90 6.42 18.52
C SER A 45 -2.46 5.05 18.89
N GLY A 46 -1.61 4.03 19.01
CA GLY A 46 -2.03 2.63 19.11
C GLY A 46 -2.58 2.06 17.79
N ALA A 47 -2.54 2.82 16.69
CA ALA A 47 -2.98 2.37 15.37
C ALA A 47 -1.92 1.50 14.71
N LYS A 48 -2.34 0.56 13.86
CA LYS A 48 -1.44 -0.16 12.95
C LYS A 48 -1.14 0.72 11.74
N VAL A 49 0.09 0.66 11.25
CA VAL A 49 0.52 1.38 10.05
C VAL A 49 1.01 0.39 9.01
N LEU A 50 0.41 0.39 7.83
CA LEU A 50 0.74 -0.49 6.72
C LEU A 50 1.38 0.30 5.57
N SER A 51 2.40 -0.29 4.93
CA SER A 51 3.04 0.28 3.75
C SER A 51 2.23 -0.02 2.49
N ALA A 52 1.91 1.00 1.70
CA ALA A 52 1.18 0.82 0.44
C ALA A 52 2.15 0.45 -0.70
N LEU A 53 2.08 -0.79 -1.20
CA LEU A 53 3.01 -1.28 -2.23
C LEU A 53 2.91 -0.50 -3.54
N LYS A 54 1.73 -0.01 -3.92
CA LYS A 54 1.57 0.86 -5.09
C LYS A 54 2.39 2.16 -5.01
N ALA A 55 2.74 2.61 -3.81
CA ALA A 55 3.56 3.81 -3.59
C ALA A 55 5.05 3.47 -3.45
N PHE A 56 5.36 2.34 -2.80
CA PHE A 56 6.73 1.88 -2.62
C PHE A 56 6.78 0.35 -2.50
N SER A 57 7.28 -0.31 -3.54
CA SER A 57 7.35 -1.77 -3.64
C SER A 57 8.78 -2.30 -3.89
N MET A 58 9.80 -1.58 -3.42
CA MET A 58 11.18 -2.05 -3.48
C MET A 58 11.39 -3.16 -2.44
N TRP A 59 11.13 -4.41 -2.86
CA TRP A 59 11.17 -5.59 -1.96
C TRP A 59 12.55 -5.87 -1.36
N SER A 60 13.64 -5.37 -1.95
CA SER A 60 14.97 -5.45 -1.33
C SER A 60 15.06 -4.68 0.00
N LEU A 61 14.12 -3.80 0.30
CA LEU A 61 13.97 -3.09 1.55
C LEU A 61 12.79 -3.59 2.41
N ALA A 62 12.19 -4.73 2.04
CA ALA A 62 11.03 -5.27 2.76
C ALA A 62 11.33 -5.55 4.24
N ASP A 63 12.50 -6.10 4.55
CA ASP A 63 12.92 -6.32 5.95
C ASP A 63 13.04 -5.00 6.71
N VAL A 64 13.59 -3.96 6.10
CA VAL A 64 13.70 -2.63 6.70
C VAL A 64 12.31 -2.06 6.99
N VAL A 65 11.36 -2.20 6.06
CA VAL A 65 9.97 -1.75 6.27
C VAL A 65 9.34 -2.51 7.45
N GLY A 66 9.53 -3.84 7.50
CA GLY A 66 8.98 -4.72 8.54
C GLY A 66 9.55 -4.47 9.95
N GLU A 67 10.72 -3.81 10.09
CA GLU A 67 11.24 -3.38 11.38
C GLU A 67 10.39 -2.27 12.04
N TYR A 68 9.65 -1.49 11.25
CA TYR A 68 8.93 -0.30 11.70
C TYR A 68 7.40 -0.42 11.58
N LEU A 69 6.90 -1.06 10.52
CA LEU A 69 5.49 -1.10 10.18
C LEU A 69 4.87 -2.49 10.43
N ASP A 70 3.54 -2.53 10.51
CA ASP A 70 2.79 -3.73 10.89
C ASP A 70 2.50 -4.65 9.71
N GLY A 71 2.73 -4.20 8.50
CA GLY A 71 2.46 -4.95 7.28
C GLY A 71 2.33 -4.06 6.05
N VAL A 72 1.57 -4.53 5.07
CA VAL A 72 1.44 -3.85 3.76
C VAL A 72 0.00 -3.80 3.27
N CYS A 73 -0.30 -2.76 2.46
CA CYS A 73 -1.52 -2.68 1.67
C CYS A 73 -1.23 -3.02 0.21
N THR A 74 -2.08 -3.84 -0.40
CA THR A 74 -1.96 -4.30 -1.79
C THR A 74 -3.18 -3.92 -2.63
N SER A 75 -2.99 -3.76 -3.94
CA SER A 75 -4.03 -3.31 -4.87
C SER A 75 -4.58 -4.44 -5.74
N GLY A 76 -4.24 -5.69 -5.44
CA GLY A 76 -4.69 -6.88 -6.15
C GLY A 76 -3.69 -8.04 -6.04
N LEU A 77 -3.94 -9.12 -6.80
CA LEU A 77 -3.23 -10.39 -6.66
C LEU A 77 -1.72 -10.28 -6.79
N TRP A 78 -1.20 -9.51 -7.76
CA TRP A 78 0.24 -9.43 -8.00
C TRP A 78 1.00 -8.77 -6.85
N GLU A 79 0.44 -7.69 -6.29
CA GLU A 79 1.01 -7.07 -5.10
C GLU A 79 0.83 -7.97 -3.86
N ALA A 80 -0.29 -8.71 -3.74
CA ALA A 80 -0.49 -9.66 -2.65
C ALA A 80 0.54 -10.80 -2.69
N ARG A 81 0.85 -11.34 -3.87
CA ARG A 81 1.94 -12.31 -4.05
C ARG A 81 3.29 -11.74 -3.66
N LEU A 82 3.60 -10.51 -4.12
CA LEU A 82 4.83 -9.81 -3.75
C LEU A 82 4.92 -9.60 -2.23
N ALA A 83 3.79 -9.25 -1.60
CA ALA A 83 3.70 -9.10 -0.15
C ALA A 83 4.02 -10.43 0.57
N ARG A 84 3.34 -11.51 0.21
CA ARG A 84 3.55 -12.84 0.77
C ARG A 84 4.99 -13.31 0.65
N ASP A 85 5.63 -13.05 -0.50
CA ASP A 85 6.94 -13.62 -0.81
C ASP A 85 8.09 -12.81 -0.18
N HIS A 86 7.87 -11.52 0.15
CA HIS A 86 8.96 -10.63 0.56
C HIS A 86 8.71 -9.83 1.82
N TYR A 87 7.47 -9.54 2.18
CA TYR A 87 7.15 -8.67 3.32
C TYR A 87 6.70 -9.47 4.52
N LYS A 88 6.81 -8.86 5.70
CA LYS A 88 6.33 -9.40 6.97
C LYS A 88 5.13 -8.61 7.47
N GLY A 89 4.37 -9.20 8.40
CA GLY A 89 3.21 -8.58 9.01
C GLY A 89 1.94 -8.81 8.21
N GLU A 90 0.93 -7.99 8.47
CA GLU A 90 -0.41 -8.13 7.91
C GLU A 90 -0.46 -7.71 6.43
N ILE A 91 -1.28 -8.42 5.67
CA ILE A 91 -1.56 -8.09 4.26
C ILE A 91 -3.01 -7.65 4.14
N ALA A 92 -3.23 -6.37 3.81
CA ALA A 92 -4.55 -5.82 3.53
C ALA A 92 -4.71 -5.59 2.03
N THR A 93 -5.63 -6.31 1.39
CA THR A 93 -5.86 -6.20 -0.05
C THR A 93 -7.15 -5.44 -0.35
N TYR A 94 -7.04 -4.35 -1.10
CA TYR A 94 -8.16 -3.60 -1.66
C TYR A 94 -8.07 -3.52 -3.18
N CYS A 95 -9.14 -3.86 -3.88
CA CYS A 95 -9.25 -3.65 -5.32
C CYS A 95 -10.65 -3.12 -5.70
N ALA A 96 -10.69 -2.06 -6.53
CA ALA A 96 -11.95 -1.51 -7.01
C ALA A 96 -12.76 -2.51 -7.86
N GLY A 97 -12.08 -3.50 -8.47
CA GLY A 97 -12.73 -4.54 -9.26
C GLY A 97 -11.95 -5.86 -9.22
N TYR A 98 -12.32 -6.76 -8.32
CA TYR A 98 -11.75 -8.10 -8.25
C TYR A 98 -12.16 -8.97 -9.43
N LYS A 99 -11.21 -9.79 -9.92
CA LYS A 99 -11.50 -10.88 -10.86
C LYS A 99 -11.85 -12.15 -10.08
N ALA A 100 -12.87 -12.88 -10.53
CA ALA A 100 -13.28 -14.13 -9.88
C ALA A 100 -12.13 -15.17 -9.84
N ALA A 101 -11.31 -15.23 -10.89
CA ALA A 101 -10.19 -16.14 -10.97
C ALA A 101 -9.09 -15.89 -9.92
N ASP A 102 -9.01 -14.66 -9.38
CA ASP A 102 -7.96 -14.24 -8.44
C ASP A 102 -8.42 -14.39 -6.97
N MET A 103 -9.74 -14.47 -6.72
CA MET A 103 -10.29 -14.34 -5.38
C MET A 103 -9.83 -15.42 -4.39
N ALA A 104 -9.80 -16.67 -4.81
CA ALA A 104 -9.38 -17.77 -3.93
C ALA A 104 -7.96 -17.56 -3.40
N GLU A 105 -7.06 -17.10 -4.25
CA GLU A 105 -5.68 -16.86 -3.86
C GLU A 105 -5.53 -15.55 -3.06
N ILE A 106 -6.26 -14.49 -3.42
CA ILE A 106 -6.28 -13.24 -2.65
C ILE A 106 -6.73 -13.51 -1.21
N VAL A 107 -7.83 -14.25 -1.01
CA VAL A 107 -8.33 -14.59 0.32
C VAL A 107 -7.31 -15.43 1.08
N ALA A 108 -6.66 -16.40 0.42
CA ALA A 108 -5.66 -17.25 1.07
C ALA A 108 -4.38 -16.50 1.50
N ILE A 109 -4.08 -15.36 0.86
CA ILE A 109 -2.87 -14.57 1.13
C ILE A 109 -3.16 -13.47 2.16
N SER A 110 -4.36 -12.86 2.11
CA SER A 110 -4.65 -11.59 2.78
C SER A 110 -5.29 -11.81 4.15
N ASP A 111 -4.80 -11.10 5.16
CA ASP A 111 -5.46 -11.03 6.47
C ASP A 111 -6.74 -10.19 6.41
N HIS A 112 -6.72 -9.14 5.57
CA HIS A 112 -7.86 -8.24 5.38
C HIS A 112 -8.20 -8.14 3.90
N VAL A 113 -9.47 -8.40 3.54
CA VAL A 113 -9.99 -8.22 2.17
C VAL A 113 -11.01 -7.09 2.15
N ILE A 114 -10.67 -6.00 1.47
CA ILE A 114 -11.50 -4.80 1.42
C ILE A 114 -12.22 -4.74 0.07
N PHE A 115 -13.55 -4.74 0.11
CA PHE A 115 -14.41 -4.63 -1.06
C PHE A 115 -14.79 -3.20 -1.37
N ASN A 116 -14.98 -2.91 -2.65
CA ASN A 116 -15.34 -1.60 -3.13
C ASN A 116 -16.83 -1.26 -2.95
N SER A 117 -17.68 -2.26 -2.78
CA SER A 117 -19.11 -2.10 -2.56
C SER A 117 -19.73 -3.33 -1.90
N PRO A 118 -20.93 -3.20 -1.27
CA PRO A 118 -21.68 -4.35 -0.75
C PRO A 118 -22.01 -5.38 -1.83
N MET A 119 -22.28 -4.96 -3.06
CA MET A 119 -22.55 -5.88 -4.18
C MET A 119 -21.29 -6.69 -4.57
N GLN A 120 -20.11 -6.08 -4.53
CA GLN A 120 -18.86 -6.81 -4.76
C GLN A 120 -18.62 -7.84 -3.64
N HIS A 121 -18.83 -7.46 -2.38
CA HIS A 121 -18.77 -8.39 -1.25
C HIS A 121 -19.74 -9.57 -1.43
N ALA A 122 -21.02 -9.30 -1.71
CA ALA A 122 -22.02 -10.35 -1.92
C ALA A 122 -21.64 -11.32 -3.06
N ARG A 123 -21.06 -10.79 -4.15
CA ARG A 123 -20.60 -11.59 -5.29
C ARG A 123 -19.50 -12.59 -4.90
N PHE A 124 -18.65 -12.24 -3.95
CA PHE A 124 -17.50 -13.04 -3.57
C PHE A 124 -17.59 -13.67 -2.19
N ALA A 125 -18.76 -13.58 -1.55
CA ALA A 125 -18.98 -14.11 -0.20
C ALA A 125 -18.64 -15.59 -0.04
N SER A 126 -18.82 -16.40 -1.10
CA SER A 126 -18.50 -17.84 -1.08
C SER A 126 -17.01 -18.17 -1.01
N TYR A 127 -16.12 -17.20 -1.24
CA TYR A 127 -14.69 -17.37 -1.10
C TYR A 127 -14.18 -17.07 0.31
N LEU A 128 -15.01 -16.38 1.12
CA LEU A 128 -14.64 -15.91 2.46
C LEU A 128 -14.93 -17.00 3.49
N ASP A 129 -14.12 -17.05 4.52
CA ASP A 129 -14.35 -17.90 5.70
C ASP A 129 -14.37 -17.05 6.98
N ALA A 130 -14.55 -17.71 8.12
CA ALA A 130 -14.65 -17.03 9.42
C ALA A 130 -13.34 -16.38 9.89
N SER A 131 -12.21 -16.70 9.26
CA SER A 131 -10.89 -16.12 9.58
C SER A 131 -10.58 -14.89 8.73
N THR A 132 -11.30 -14.67 7.63
CA THR A 132 -11.09 -13.53 6.74
C THR A 132 -11.68 -12.27 7.36
N ASP A 133 -10.83 -11.27 7.66
CA ASP A 133 -11.33 -9.96 8.05
C ASP A 133 -11.77 -9.17 6.82
N VAL A 134 -12.99 -8.64 6.86
CA VAL A 134 -13.68 -8.03 5.72
C VAL A 134 -13.91 -6.54 5.94
N GLY A 135 -13.43 -5.72 4.99
CA GLY A 135 -13.68 -4.29 4.96
C GLY A 135 -14.55 -3.86 3.77
N LEU A 136 -15.20 -2.73 3.93
CA LEU A 136 -15.89 -2.02 2.85
C LEU A 136 -15.32 -0.63 2.69
N ARG A 137 -15.04 -0.23 1.47
CA ARG A 137 -14.61 1.13 1.15
C ARG A 137 -15.82 2.03 0.98
N ILE A 138 -15.91 3.06 1.82
CA ILE A 138 -16.96 4.10 1.73
C ILE A 138 -16.39 5.32 1.02
N ASN A 139 -17.16 5.89 0.08
CA ASN A 139 -16.93 7.21 -0.46
C ASN A 139 -17.79 8.20 0.34
N PRO A 140 -17.20 9.12 1.13
CA PRO A 140 -17.97 10.08 1.91
C PRO A 140 -18.60 11.19 1.05
N GLU A 141 -18.32 11.23 -0.27
CA GLU A 141 -18.72 12.28 -1.21
C GLU A 141 -18.32 13.69 -0.73
N HIS A 142 -17.29 13.76 0.09
CA HIS A 142 -16.69 14.99 0.58
C HIS A 142 -15.29 15.13 -0.01
N ALA A 143 -15.16 16.04 -0.97
CA ALA A 143 -13.94 16.25 -1.75
C ALA A 143 -13.25 17.53 -1.27
N GLU A 144 -11.99 17.40 -0.84
CA GLU A 144 -11.12 18.52 -0.44
C GLU A 144 -9.87 18.63 -1.33
N GLY A 145 -9.75 17.79 -2.35
CA GLY A 145 -8.62 17.78 -3.28
C GLY A 145 -8.60 19.02 -4.19
N GLU A 146 -7.42 19.63 -4.35
CA GLU A 146 -7.23 20.80 -5.23
C GLU A 146 -7.61 20.51 -6.69
N VAL A 147 -7.46 19.26 -7.14
CA VAL A 147 -7.75 18.83 -8.51
C VAL A 147 -8.88 17.81 -8.52
N ALA A 148 -10.09 18.26 -8.79
CA ALA A 148 -11.32 17.46 -8.73
C ALA A 148 -11.26 16.12 -9.49
N LYS A 149 -10.60 16.06 -10.66
CA LYS A 149 -10.49 14.81 -11.44
C LYS A 149 -9.63 13.72 -10.78
N TYR A 150 -8.79 14.10 -9.81
CA TYR A 150 -7.94 13.17 -9.06
C TYR A 150 -8.46 12.91 -7.64
N ASP A 151 -9.54 13.61 -7.25
CA ASP A 151 -10.10 13.43 -5.93
C ASP A 151 -10.86 12.09 -5.84
N PRO A 152 -10.42 11.17 -4.96
CA PRO A 152 -11.04 9.85 -4.82
C PRO A 152 -12.43 9.91 -4.17
N CYS A 153 -12.78 11.06 -3.56
CA CYS A 153 -14.05 11.27 -2.85
C CYS A 153 -15.07 12.03 -3.68
N SER A 154 -14.79 12.31 -4.97
CA SER A 154 -15.76 12.97 -5.84
C SER A 154 -17.00 12.07 -6.06
N PRO A 155 -18.20 12.64 -6.32
CA PRO A 155 -19.45 11.88 -6.55
C PRO A 155 -19.37 10.87 -7.70
N TYR A 156 -18.49 11.10 -8.67
CA TYR A 156 -18.29 10.22 -9.82
C TYR A 156 -17.05 9.30 -9.66
N SER A 157 -16.50 9.22 -8.47
CA SER A 157 -15.39 8.31 -8.21
C SER A 157 -15.83 6.86 -8.34
N ARG A 158 -14.96 6.03 -8.94
CA ARG A 158 -15.14 4.56 -8.96
C ARG A 158 -14.73 3.90 -7.64
N LEU A 159 -14.28 4.65 -6.67
CA LEU A 159 -13.67 4.17 -5.42
C LEU A 159 -14.64 4.35 -4.25
N GLY A 160 -15.15 3.21 -3.76
CA GLY A 160 -16.13 3.17 -2.69
C GLY A 160 -17.58 3.28 -3.19
N PHE A 161 -18.51 3.33 -2.28
CA PHE A 161 -19.96 3.44 -2.48
C PHE A 161 -20.54 4.43 -1.50
#